data_7d10e5ee1a2bf684a4e62f7031f9be0b
#
_entry.id   7d10e5ee1a2bf684a4e62f7031f9be0b
#
_cell.length_a   1.000
_cell.length_b   1.000
_cell.length_c   1.000
_cell.angle_alpha   90.00
_cell.angle_beta   90.00
_cell.angle_gamma   90.00
#
_symmetry.space_group_name_H-M   'P 1'
#
loop_
_entity.id
_entity.type
_entity.pdbx_description
1 polymer ?
#
loop_
_entity_poly.entity_id
_entity_poly.type
_entity_poly.pdbx_seq_one_letter_code
_entity_poly.pdbx_strand_id
1 'polypeptide(L)'
;MIDINKQIAYWKDGAHEDWLVANELVNSGRIRHGLFFVHLALEKILKAHVCMKTGDLSPRTHNLLKLAELAGLELTNQQTSGLAIINSFNLEGRYPETEPPVPSKKQAAAYLDGAGGIFQWLTQPL
;
A
#
# COMPACT_ATOMS: atom_id res chain seq x y z
N MET A 1 -4.97 -26.74 -7.66
CA MET A 1 -4.48 -25.73 -8.61
C MET A 1 -4.86 -24.33 -8.14
N ILE A 2 -3.93 -23.40 -8.18
CA ILE A 2 -4.18 -22.02 -7.77
C ILE A 2 -4.95 -21.30 -8.87
N ASP A 3 -6.05 -20.65 -8.50
CA ASP A 3 -6.79 -19.79 -9.42
C ASP A 3 -6.20 -18.35 -9.30
N ILE A 4 -5.29 -18.03 -10.19
CA ILE A 4 -4.60 -16.74 -10.17
C ILE A 4 -5.56 -15.57 -10.37
N ASN A 5 -6.57 -15.72 -11.22
CA ASN A 5 -7.54 -14.65 -11.43
C ASN A 5 -8.33 -14.33 -10.17
N LYS A 6 -8.66 -15.35 -9.36
CA LYS A 6 -9.30 -15.17 -8.06
C LYS A 6 -8.36 -14.48 -7.08
N GLN A 7 -7.08 -14.83 -7.07
CA GLN A 7 -6.09 -14.18 -6.22
C GLN A 7 -5.94 -12.69 -6.56
N ILE A 8 -5.83 -12.38 -7.84
CA ILE A 8 -5.73 -11.00 -8.30
C ILE A 8 -6.96 -10.20 -7.90
N ALA A 9 -8.16 -10.74 -8.13
CA ALA A 9 -9.42 -10.10 -7.77
C ALA A 9 -9.52 -9.87 -6.25
N TYR A 10 -9.14 -10.86 -5.46
CA TYR A 10 -9.14 -10.75 -3.99
C TYR A 10 -8.27 -9.59 -3.51
N TRP A 11 -7.03 -9.52 -3.99
CA TRP A 11 -6.11 -8.45 -3.59
C TRP A 11 -6.56 -7.09 -4.10
N LYS A 12 -7.03 -7.03 -5.34
CA LYS A 12 -7.54 -5.79 -5.94
C LYS A 12 -8.74 -5.24 -5.17
N ASP A 13 -9.73 -6.09 -4.88
CA ASP A 13 -10.95 -5.68 -4.17
C ASP A 13 -10.63 -5.23 -2.75
N GLY A 14 -9.77 -5.97 -2.05
CA GLY A 14 -9.29 -5.60 -0.73
C GLY A 14 -8.53 -4.28 -0.72
N ALA A 15 -7.72 -4.04 -1.74
CA ALA A 15 -6.97 -2.80 -1.88
C ALA A 15 -7.92 -1.59 -2.03
N HIS A 16 -8.94 -1.70 -2.86
CA HIS A 16 -9.92 -0.63 -3.04
C HIS A 16 -10.68 -0.33 -1.76
N GLU A 17 -11.09 -1.37 -1.04
CA GLU A 17 -11.79 -1.21 0.24
C GLU A 17 -10.89 -0.49 1.26
N ASP A 18 -9.65 -0.93 1.40
CA ASP A 18 -8.71 -0.31 2.34
C ASP A 18 -8.39 1.13 1.96
N TRP A 19 -8.35 1.43 0.65
CA TRP A 19 -8.12 2.80 0.17
C TRP A 19 -9.24 3.75 0.59
N LEU A 20 -10.50 3.30 0.48
CA LEU A 20 -11.65 4.09 0.94
C LEU A 20 -11.59 4.34 2.45
N VAL A 21 -11.27 3.30 3.22
CA VAL A 21 -11.13 3.42 4.69
C VAL A 21 -10.00 4.39 5.03
N ALA A 22 -8.86 4.29 4.33
CA ALA A 22 -7.73 5.19 4.56
C ALA A 22 -8.12 6.66 4.41
N ASN A 23 -8.84 6.98 3.32
CA ASN A 23 -9.29 8.34 3.07
C ASN A 23 -10.24 8.84 4.17
N GLU A 24 -11.18 8.01 4.60
CA GLU A 24 -12.11 8.36 5.68
C GLU A 24 -11.36 8.65 6.97
N LEU A 25 -10.41 7.81 7.33
CA LEU A 25 -9.66 7.96 8.59
C LEU A 25 -8.76 9.21 8.58
N VAL A 26 -8.03 9.43 7.49
CA VAL A 26 -7.17 10.62 7.38
C VAL A 26 -8.03 11.88 7.44
N ASN A 27 -9.13 11.91 6.69
CA ASN A 27 -10.01 13.09 6.64
C ASN A 27 -10.70 13.36 7.98
N SER A 28 -10.92 12.34 8.80
CA SER A 28 -11.51 12.50 10.12
C SER A 28 -10.48 12.80 11.22
N GLY A 29 -9.20 12.93 10.86
CA GLY A 29 -8.12 13.24 11.81
C GLY A 29 -7.50 12.03 12.48
N ARG A 30 -7.89 10.82 12.10
CA ARG A 30 -7.28 9.57 12.60
C ARG A 30 -6.07 9.21 11.75
N ILE A 31 -5.05 10.02 11.84
CA ILE A 31 -3.92 10.05 10.89
C ILE A 31 -3.10 8.77 10.91
N ARG A 32 -2.69 8.30 12.10
CA ARG A 32 -1.87 7.11 12.22
C ARG A 32 -2.57 5.89 11.62
N HIS A 33 -3.83 5.67 12.00
CA HIS A 33 -4.62 4.55 11.48
C HIS A 33 -4.91 4.72 9.99
N GLY A 34 -5.20 5.95 9.56
CA GLY A 34 -5.42 6.24 8.15
C GLY A 34 -4.22 5.90 7.29
N LEU A 35 -3.02 6.29 7.71
CA LEU A 35 -1.79 5.99 6.97
C LEU A 35 -1.43 4.51 7.02
N PHE A 36 -1.77 3.81 8.10
CA PHE A 36 -1.66 2.36 8.14
C PHE A 36 -2.54 1.70 7.07
N PHE A 37 -3.78 2.18 6.91
CA PHE A 37 -4.67 1.68 5.85
C PHE A 37 -4.19 2.06 4.45
N VAL A 38 -3.51 3.20 4.28
CA VAL A 38 -2.80 3.51 3.03
C VAL A 38 -1.76 2.43 2.74
N HIS A 39 -0.98 2.04 3.75
CA HIS A 39 -0.01 0.96 3.63
C HIS A 39 -0.68 -0.35 3.20
N LEU A 40 -1.78 -0.72 3.86
CA LEU A 40 -2.52 -1.95 3.53
C LEU A 40 -3.06 -1.92 2.09
N ALA A 41 -3.59 -0.78 1.65
CA ALA A 41 -4.10 -0.63 0.29
C ALA A 41 -3.01 -0.83 -0.75
N LEU A 42 -1.85 -0.17 -0.55
CA LEU A 42 -0.71 -0.32 -1.45
C LEU A 42 -0.13 -1.73 -1.40
N GLU A 43 -0.03 -2.33 -0.21
CA GLU A 43 0.42 -3.71 -0.07
C GLU A 43 -0.44 -4.66 -0.89
N LYS A 44 -1.77 -4.55 -0.76
CA LYS A 44 -2.70 -5.45 -1.46
C LYS A 44 -2.67 -5.25 -2.97
N ILE A 45 -2.63 -4.01 -3.45
CA ILE A 45 -2.58 -3.79 -4.90
C ILE A 45 -1.24 -4.28 -5.49
N LEU A 46 -0.14 -4.14 -4.75
CA LEU A 46 1.15 -4.68 -5.17
C LEU A 46 1.13 -6.21 -5.17
N LYS A 47 0.45 -6.84 -4.21
CA LYS A 47 0.30 -8.31 -4.20
C LYS A 47 -0.49 -8.80 -5.40
N ALA A 48 -1.50 -8.05 -5.87
CA ALA A 48 -2.19 -8.36 -7.11
C ALA A 48 -1.21 -8.35 -8.30
N HIS A 49 -0.33 -7.35 -8.35
CA HIS A 49 0.71 -7.28 -9.39
C HIS A 49 1.70 -8.44 -9.32
N VAL A 50 2.10 -8.85 -8.10
CA VAL A 50 2.99 -10.01 -7.93
C VAL A 50 2.32 -11.27 -8.47
N CYS A 51 1.05 -11.50 -8.14
CA CYS A 51 0.30 -12.65 -8.66
C CYS A 51 0.23 -12.62 -10.19
N MET A 52 -0.01 -11.45 -10.77
CA MET A 52 -0.11 -11.28 -12.21
C MET A 52 1.24 -11.56 -12.88
N LYS A 53 2.34 -11.09 -12.30
CA LYS A 53 3.69 -11.24 -12.83
C LYS A 53 4.20 -12.67 -12.73
N THR A 54 3.99 -13.31 -11.58
CA THR A 54 4.58 -14.62 -11.28
C THR A 54 3.66 -15.79 -11.62
N GLY A 55 2.36 -15.56 -11.75
CA GLY A 55 1.40 -16.65 -11.90
C GLY A 55 1.28 -17.52 -10.65
N ASP A 56 1.64 -17.00 -9.49
CA ASP A 56 1.68 -17.73 -8.24
C ASP A 56 1.16 -16.86 -7.10
N LEU A 57 1.05 -17.44 -5.90
CA LEU A 57 0.66 -16.71 -4.70
C LEU A 57 1.67 -15.62 -4.38
N SER A 58 1.18 -14.49 -3.86
CA SER A 58 2.07 -13.45 -3.35
C SER A 58 2.72 -13.90 -2.03
N PRO A 59 4.00 -13.58 -1.81
CA PRO A 59 4.65 -13.90 -0.54
C PRO A 59 4.05 -13.08 0.61
N ARG A 60 4.25 -13.57 1.84
CA ARG A 60 3.73 -12.93 3.05
C ARG A 60 4.67 -11.84 3.56
N THR A 61 4.97 -10.87 2.70
CA THR A 61 5.77 -9.71 3.11
C THR A 61 4.88 -8.48 3.14
N HIS A 62 5.20 -7.54 4.03
CA HIS A 62 4.53 -6.25 4.16
C HIS A 62 5.39 -5.11 3.59
N ASN A 63 6.57 -5.43 3.06
CA ASN A 63 7.49 -4.43 2.52
C ASN A 63 7.06 -4.05 1.11
N LEU A 64 6.60 -2.80 0.95
CA LEU A 64 6.08 -2.31 -0.33
C LEU A 64 7.15 -2.30 -1.43
N LEU A 65 8.38 -1.92 -1.10
CA LEU A 65 9.47 -1.89 -2.09
C LEU A 65 9.84 -3.29 -2.56
N LYS A 66 9.83 -4.26 -1.63
CA LYS A 66 10.09 -5.66 -1.98
C LYS A 66 8.99 -6.22 -2.88
N LEU A 67 7.74 -5.90 -2.60
CA LEU A 67 6.61 -6.32 -3.44
C LEU A 67 6.71 -5.72 -4.84
N ALA A 68 7.06 -4.45 -4.95
CA ALA A 68 7.26 -3.79 -6.25
C ALA A 68 8.37 -4.47 -7.06
N GLU A 69 9.48 -4.85 -6.40
CA GLU A 69 10.57 -5.58 -7.03
C GLU A 69 10.10 -6.94 -7.55
N LEU A 70 9.39 -7.70 -6.72
CA LEU A 70 8.86 -9.02 -7.10
C LEU A 70 7.83 -8.92 -8.24
N ALA A 71 7.12 -7.81 -8.31
CA ALA A 71 6.16 -7.54 -9.38
C ALA A 71 6.84 -7.06 -10.67
N GLY A 72 8.15 -6.85 -10.67
CA GLY A 72 8.89 -6.39 -11.84
C GLY A 72 8.58 -4.95 -12.23
N LEU A 73 8.14 -4.12 -11.28
CA LEU A 73 7.78 -2.75 -11.57
C LEU A 73 9.01 -1.84 -11.61
N GLU A 74 9.06 -0.99 -12.63
CA GLU A 74 10.07 0.06 -12.73
C GLU A 74 9.52 1.33 -12.07
N LEU A 75 10.07 1.66 -10.91
CA LEU A 75 9.64 2.80 -10.12
C LEU A 75 10.47 4.04 -10.45
N THR A 76 9.81 5.19 -10.52
CA THR A 76 10.51 6.47 -10.52
C THR A 76 11.10 6.72 -9.13
N ASN A 77 12.04 7.67 -9.02
CA ASN A 77 12.58 8.05 -7.71
C ASN A 77 11.48 8.57 -6.78
N GLN A 78 10.52 9.30 -7.32
CA GLN A 78 9.40 9.82 -6.55
C GLN A 78 8.51 8.69 -6.02
N GLN A 79 8.22 7.68 -6.85
CA GLN A 79 7.44 6.51 -6.43
C GLN A 79 8.17 5.70 -5.37
N THR A 80 9.47 5.48 -5.54
CA THR A 80 10.30 4.79 -4.55
C THR A 80 10.26 5.51 -3.20
N SER A 81 10.44 6.83 -3.21
CA SER A 81 10.38 7.64 -1.98
C SER A 81 9.00 7.57 -1.33
N GLY A 82 7.94 7.65 -2.14
CA GLY A 82 6.57 7.56 -1.63
C GLY A 82 6.28 6.24 -0.95
N LEU A 83 6.68 5.12 -1.57
CA LEU A 83 6.50 3.80 -0.98
C LEU A 83 7.35 3.63 0.29
N ALA A 84 8.57 4.16 0.31
CA ALA A 84 9.43 4.10 1.49
C ALA A 84 8.82 4.85 2.68
N ILE A 85 8.22 6.03 2.43
CA ILE A 85 7.54 6.80 3.47
C ILE A 85 6.36 5.98 4.02
N ILE A 86 5.53 5.42 3.16
CA ILE A 86 4.35 4.66 3.60
C ILE A 86 4.76 3.37 4.30
N ASN A 87 5.86 2.72 3.92
CA ASN A 87 6.39 1.56 4.64
C ASN A 87 6.57 1.83 6.13
N SER A 88 6.94 3.06 6.51
CA SER A 88 7.15 3.42 7.92
C SER A 88 5.85 3.43 8.73
N PHE A 89 4.69 3.44 8.09
CA PHE A 89 3.39 3.47 8.76
C PHE A 89 2.73 2.10 8.91
N ASN A 90 3.47 1.02 8.64
CA ASN A 90 3.00 -0.32 9.00
C ASN A 90 3.05 -0.47 10.51
N LEU A 91 1.88 -0.57 11.15
CA LEU A 91 1.76 -0.61 12.61
C LEU A 91 1.85 -2.03 13.19
N GLU A 92 1.82 -3.06 12.35
CA GLU A 92 1.90 -4.44 12.81
C GLU A 92 3.24 -4.73 13.48
N GLY A 93 3.20 -5.31 14.67
CA GLY A 93 4.40 -5.69 15.42
C GLY A 93 5.23 -4.54 15.95
N ARG A 94 4.71 -3.32 15.90
CA ARG A 94 5.43 -2.15 16.39
C ARG A 94 5.29 -1.98 17.88
N TYR A 95 6.41 -1.67 18.53
CA TYR A 95 6.43 -1.25 19.91
C TYR A 95 6.35 0.28 20.01
N PRO A 96 5.83 0.84 21.11
CA PRO A 96 5.68 2.30 21.24
C PRO A 96 6.95 3.09 20.96
N GLU A 97 8.10 2.58 21.38
CA GLU A 97 9.39 3.25 21.22
C GLU A 97 9.91 3.23 19.76
N THR A 98 9.34 2.38 18.90
CA THR A 98 9.75 2.29 17.49
C THR A 98 8.70 2.88 16.54
N GLU A 99 7.56 3.34 17.06
CA GLU A 99 6.55 3.97 16.24
C GLU A 99 7.04 5.32 15.70
N PRO A 100 6.81 5.62 14.40
CA PRO A 100 7.14 6.93 13.88
C PRO A 100 6.24 8.00 14.51
N PRO A 101 6.71 9.26 14.60
CA PRO A 101 5.85 10.35 15.06
C PRO A 101 4.62 10.48 14.17
N VAL A 102 3.48 10.87 14.76
CA VAL A 102 2.27 11.12 13.98
C VAL A 102 2.46 12.37 13.14
N PRO A 103 2.31 12.30 11.80
CA PRO A 103 2.43 13.48 10.96
C PRO A 103 1.34 14.51 11.27
N SER A 104 1.62 15.76 10.91
CA SER A 104 0.59 16.79 10.93
C SER A 104 -0.50 16.49 9.91
N LYS A 105 -1.66 17.13 10.04
CA LYS A 105 -2.73 17.01 9.04
C LYS A 105 -2.26 17.38 7.64
N LYS A 106 -1.43 18.42 7.54
CA LYS A 106 -0.88 18.87 6.26
C LYS A 106 0.05 17.83 5.64
N GLN A 107 0.94 17.24 6.44
CA GLN A 107 1.83 16.19 5.97
C GLN A 107 1.05 14.92 5.60
N ALA A 108 0.06 14.55 6.40
CA ALA A 108 -0.77 13.39 6.12
C ALA A 108 -1.54 13.56 4.81
N ALA A 109 -2.07 14.75 4.54
CA ALA A 109 -2.75 15.05 3.29
C ALA A 109 -1.79 14.93 2.10
N ALA A 110 -0.55 15.39 2.25
CA ALA A 110 0.48 15.28 1.21
C ALA A 110 0.85 13.82 0.95
N TYR A 111 1.02 13.02 2.01
CA TYR A 111 1.31 11.59 1.87
C TYR A 111 0.15 10.84 1.22
N LEU A 112 -1.09 11.16 1.61
CA LEU A 112 -2.27 10.55 1.03
C LEU A 112 -2.38 10.88 -0.47
N ASP A 113 -2.10 12.12 -0.84
CA ASP A 113 -2.14 12.59 -2.23
C ASP A 113 -1.09 11.87 -3.08
N GLY A 114 0.14 11.81 -2.58
CA GLY A 114 1.24 11.10 -3.26
C GLY A 114 0.94 9.61 -3.40
N ALA A 115 0.46 8.98 -2.33
CA ALA A 115 0.07 7.57 -2.35
C ALA A 115 -1.09 7.33 -3.30
N GLY A 116 -2.04 8.28 -3.40
CA GLY A 116 -3.16 8.20 -4.32
C GLY A 116 -2.74 8.12 -5.78
N GLY A 117 -1.72 8.90 -6.15
CA GLY A 117 -1.15 8.83 -7.49
C GLY A 117 -0.52 7.46 -7.80
N ILE A 118 0.20 6.92 -6.84
CA ILE A 118 0.79 5.58 -6.97
C ILE A 118 -0.30 4.51 -7.05
N PHE A 119 -1.30 4.59 -6.16
CA PHE A 119 -2.41 3.65 -6.13
C PHE A 119 -3.17 3.64 -7.46
N GLN A 120 -3.48 4.82 -7.99
CA GLN A 120 -4.17 4.96 -9.27
C GLN A 120 -3.34 4.36 -10.42
N TRP A 121 -2.04 4.64 -10.44
CA TRP A 121 -1.14 4.06 -11.43
C TRP A 121 -1.13 2.53 -11.36
N LEU A 122 -1.10 1.96 -10.16
CA LEU A 122 -1.08 0.51 -9.95
C LEU A 122 -2.42 -0.15 -10.29
N THR A 123 -3.55 0.56 -10.19
CA THR A 123 -4.86 -0.02 -10.50
C THR A 123 -5.18 -0.06 -11.98
N GLN A 124 -4.54 0.78 -12.80
CA GLN A 124 -4.83 0.88 -14.23
C GLN A 124 -4.75 -0.43 -15.00
N PRO A 125 -3.69 -1.26 -14.85
CA PRO A 125 -3.58 -2.51 -15.61
C PRO A 125 -4.38 -3.68 -15.01
N LEU A 126 -5.10 -3.46 -13.93
CA LEU A 126 -5.84 -4.55 -13.24
C LEU A 126 -7.37 -4.55 -13.59
#